data_8df4d0c36f1f2445008c23f10ae7f49a
#
_entry.id   8df4d0c36f1f2445008c23f10ae7f49a
#
_cell.length_a   1.000
_cell.length_b   1.000
_cell.length_c   1.000
_cell.angle_alpha   90.00
_cell.angle_beta   90.00
_cell.angle_gamma   90.00
#
_symmetry.space_group_name_H-M   'P 1'
#
loop_
_entity.id
_entity.type
_entity.pdbx_description
1 polymer ?
#
loop_
_entity_poly.entity_id
_entity_poly.type
_entity_poly.pdbx_seq_one_letter_code
_entity_poly.pdbx_strand_id
1 'polypeptide(L)'
;MKNFVEAKTVKSWISDDKELAFIDVREKAQHTAGHPFFSISIPFSEFEIKVEKLVPNKKVRIVLFDNNNGVSEIICKRAKNLKYINIFILKNGVDGWKNSKFHLFDGINVPSKSFGELVEKKFNTPSITASQLFQKQKEKRDIIILDGRTFDEYNKMSIPGSVCCPNAEIPFRIFELIKSSNTEIIINCAGRTRSIIGAQTLINFGIKNKVYALENGTQGWFLANLKLD
;
A
#
# COMPACT_ATOMS: atom_id res chain seq x y z
N MET A 1 -33.14 -13.40 3.57
CA MET A 1 -33.37 -11.94 3.45
C MET A 1 -32.08 -11.26 2.98
N LYS A 2 -32.16 -10.18 2.19
CA LYS A 2 -31.02 -9.34 1.83
C LYS A 2 -30.84 -8.32 2.94
N ASN A 3 -29.65 -8.28 3.56
CA ASN A 3 -29.36 -7.34 4.63
C ASN A 3 -28.69 -6.11 4.02
N PHE A 4 -29.47 -5.09 3.66
CA PHE A 4 -28.90 -3.81 3.24
C PHE A 4 -28.46 -3.01 4.46
N VAL A 5 -27.36 -2.26 4.31
CA VAL A 5 -26.80 -1.40 5.35
C VAL A 5 -26.52 0.00 4.79
N GLU A 6 -26.83 1.03 5.56
CA GLU A 6 -26.59 2.43 5.18
C GLU A 6 -25.11 2.78 5.29
N ALA A 7 -24.62 3.68 4.44
CA ALA A 7 -23.22 4.13 4.44
C ALA A 7 -22.75 4.70 5.79
N LYS A 8 -23.63 5.42 6.51
CA LYS A 8 -23.34 5.95 7.85
C LYS A 8 -23.05 4.83 8.86
N THR A 9 -23.81 3.73 8.79
CA THR A 9 -23.60 2.56 9.65
C THR A 9 -22.27 1.88 9.33
N VAL A 10 -21.96 1.70 8.04
CA VAL A 10 -20.65 1.14 7.64
C VAL A 10 -19.51 2.04 8.12
N LYS A 11 -19.66 3.36 8.02
CA LYS A 11 -18.68 4.32 8.54
C LYS A 11 -18.45 4.17 10.03
N SER A 12 -19.50 3.96 10.83
CA SER A 12 -19.34 3.70 12.27
C SER A 12 -18.67 2.34 12.55
N TRP A 13 -18.96 1.32 11.74
CA TRP A 13 -18.33 0.00 11.88
C TRP A 13 -16.84 -0.01 11.58
N ILE A 14 -16.33 0.89 10.73
CA ILE A 14 -14.90 1.04 10.46
C ILE A 14 -14.12 1.47 11.74
N SER A 15 -14.80 2.07 12.72
CA SER A 15 -14.18 2.63 13.93
C SER A 15 -14.70 2.00 15.22
N ASP A 16 -15.35 0.82 15.18
CA ASP A 16 -15.95 0.18 16.36
C ASP A 16 -15.10 -0.96 16.96
N ASP A 17 -13.84 -1.04 16.56
CA ASP A 17 -12.85 -2.05 17.01
C ASP A 17 -13.26 -3.52 16.78
N LYS A 18 -14.30 -3.75 15.96
CA LYS A 18 -14.71 -5.10 15.57
C LYS A 18 -14.29 -5.39 14.13
N GLU A 19 -13.96 -6.65 13.89
CA GLU A 19 -13.52 -7.10 12.58
C GLU A 19 -14.57 -6.80 11.48
N LEU A 20 -14.13 -6.19 10.39
CA LEU A 20 -14.94 -5.80 9.25
C LEU A 20 -14.18 -6.09 7.95
N ALA A 21 -14.82 -6.78 7.01
CA ALA A 21 -14.36 -6.89 5.62
C ALA A 21 -15.25 -6.03 4.73
N PHE A 22 -14.76 -4.85 4.32
CA PHE A 22 -15.47 -3.94 3.43
C PHE A 22 -14.97 -4.16 2.00
N ILE A 23 -15.76 -4.82 1.16
CA ILE A 23 -15.35 -5.43 -0.10
C ILE A 23 -16.01 -4.74 -1.29
N ASP A 24 -15.17 -4.21 -2.17
CA ASP A 24 -15.56 -3.72 -3.49
C ASP A 24 -15.56 -4.90 -4.48
N VAL A 25 -16.75 -5.26 -4.95
CA VAL A 25 -16.91 -6.35 -5.92
C VAL A 25 -16.93 -5.89 -7.38
N ARG A 26 -16.71 -4.60 -7.60
CA ARG A 26 -16.51 -4.04 -8.93
C ARG A 26 -15.14 -4.46 -9.49
N GLU A 27 -14.97 -4.34 -10.79
CA GLU A 27 -13.68 -4.63 -11.42
C GLU A 27 -12.59 -3.62 -10.99
N LYS A 28 -11.33 -4.06 -11.06
CA LYS A 28 -10.16 -3.29 -10.54
C LYS A 28 -10.08 -1.86 -11.06
N ALA A 29 -10.40 -1.64 -12.33
CA ALA A 29 -10.39 -0.29 -12.90
C ALA A 29 -11.40 0.63 -12.23
N GLN A 30 -12.59 0.12 -11.88
CA GLN A 30 -13.62 0.89 -11.18
C GLN A 30 -13.23 1.17 -9.72
N HIS A 31 -12.62 0.20 -9.04
CA HIS A 31 -12.06 0.41 -7.71
C HIS A 31 -10.98 1.50 -7.73
N THR A 32 -10.05 1.41 -8.69
CA THR A 32 -8.97 2.38 -8.84
C THR A 32 -9.48 3.80 -9.14
N ALA A 33 -10.58 3.92 -9.88
CA ALA A 33 -11.20 5.22 -10.20
C ALA A 33 -11.87 5.89 -9.00
N GLY A 34 -12.24 5.13 -7.96
CA GLY A 34 -12.79 5.69 -6.73
C GLY A 34 -13.42 4.67 -5.80
N HIS A 35 -12.93 4.60 -4.55
CA HIS A 35 -13.41 3.66 -3.54
C HIS A 35 -13.33 4.25 -2.12
N PRO A 36 -14.11 3.73 -1.15
CA PRO A 36 -13.96 4.05 0.26
C PRO A 36 -12.58 3.65 0.82
N PHE A 37 -12.00 4.45 1.69
CA PHE A 37 -10.60 4.35 2.16
C PHE A 37 -10.17 2.95 2.63
N PHE A 38 -10.98 2.27 3.41
CA PHE A 38 -10.65 0.95 3.97
C PHE A 38 -11.26 -0.22 3.20
N SER A 39 -11.84 0.04 2.02
CA SER A 39 -12.33 -1.06 1.20
C SER A 39 -11.19 -1.80 0.51
N ILE A 40 -11.39 -3.11 0.34
CA ILE A 40 -10.48 -3.97 -0.44
C ILE A 40 -11.16 -4.37 -1.74
N SER A 41 -10.38 -4.49 -2.82
CA SER A 41 -10.88 -4.95 -4.11
C SER A 41 -10.84 -6.47 -4.18
N ILE A 42 -12.03 -7.08 -4.25
CA ILE A 42 -12.20 -8.49 -4.64
C ILE A 42 -13.22 -8.51 -5.77
N PRO A 43 -12.79 -8.33 -7.02
CA PRO A 43 -13.68 -8.26 -8.17
C PRO A 43 -14.60 -9.47 -8.29
N PHE A 44 -15.79 -9.26 -8.86
CA PHE A 44 -16.74 -10.33 -9.15
C PHE A 44 -16.09 -11.52 -9.85
N SER A 45 -15.21 -11.24 -10.82
CA SER A 45 -14.50 -12.25 -11.63
C SER A 45 -13.49 -13.10 -10.82
N GLU A 46 -13.06 -12.62 -9.65
CA GLU A 46 -12.02 -13.25 -8.83
C GLU A 46 -12.50 -13.59 -7.40
N PHE A 47 -13.78 -13.42 -7.11
CA PHE A 47 -14.28 -13.42 -5.74
C PHE A 47 -14.02 -14.75 -5.02
N GLU A 48 -14.43 -15.89 -5.59
CA GLU A 48 -14.28 -17.19 -4.96
C GLU A 48 -12.81 -17.60 -4.79
N ILE A 49 -11.94 -17.18 -5.72
CA ILE A 49 -10.51 -17.49 -5.69
C ILE A 49 -9.79 -16.75 -4.57
N LYS A 50 -10.24 -15.52 -4.26
CA LYS A 50 -9.52 -14.62 -3.36
C LYS A 50 -10.13 -14.48 -1.98
N VAL A 51 -11.46 -14.60 -1.86
CA VAL A 51 -12.15 -14.25 -0.61
C VAL A 51 -11.70 -15.08 0.58
N GLU A 52 -11.47 -16.38 0.42
CA GLU A 52 -11.07 -17.25 1.52
C GLU A 52 -9.67 -16.94 2.04
N LYS A 53 -8.77 -16.52 1.15
CA LYS A 53 -7.41 -16.11 1.51
C LYS A 53 -7.40 -14.73 2.19
N LEU A 54 -8.20 -13.78 1.69
CA LEU A 54 -8.19 -12.39 2.17
C LEU A 54 -9.11 -12.19 3.39
N VAL A 55 -10.13 -13.04 3.54
CA VAL A 55 -11.14 -12.98 4.59
C VAL A 55 -11.32 -14.37 5.20
N PRO A 56 -10.34 -14.91 5.94
CA PRO A 56 -10.37 -16.29 6.42
C PRO A 56 -11.44 -16.53 7.49
N ASN A 57 -11.81 -15.52 8.28
CA ASN A 57 -12.83 -15.62 9.32
C ASN A 57 -14.25 -15.63 8.70
N LYS A 58 -14.91 -16.79 8.71
CA LYS A 58 -16.26 -16.96 8.17
C LYS A 58 -17.35 -16.21 8.95
N LYS A 59 -17.05 -15.74 10.16
CA LYS A 59 -17.97 -15.02 11.05
C LYS A 59 -17.79 -13.51 11.02
N VAL A 60 -16.78 -12.99 10.29
CA VAL A 60 -16.54 -11.55 10.17
C VAL A 60 -17.75 -10.84 9.54
N ARG A 61 -17.95 -9.59 9.89
CA ARG A 61 -18.92 -8.74 9.21
C ARG A 61 -18.39 -8.41 7.82
N ILE A 62 -19.06 -8.87 6.77
CA ILE A 62 -18.77 -8.52 5.39
C ILE A 62 -19.75 -7.46 4.92
N VAL A 63 -19.24 -6.38 4.36
CA VAL A 63 -20.02 -5.40 3.61
C VAL A 63 -19.58 -5.43 2.17
N LEU A 64 -20.49 -5.81 1.27
CA LEU A 64 -20.27 -5.82 -0.18
C LEU A 64 -20.79 -4.54 -0.80
N PHE A 65 -20.14 -4.00 -1.80
CA PHE A 65 -20.67 -2.91 -2.61
C PHE A 65 -20.26 -2.99 -4.07
N ASP A 66 -21.12 -2.44 -4.92
CA ASP A 66 -20.98 -2.33 -6.37
C ASP A 66 -21.44 -0.94 -6.84
N ASN A 67 -21.79 -0.79 -8.11
CA ASN A 67 -22.39 0.42 -8.69
C ASN A 67 -23.95 0.40 -8.65
N ASN A 68 -24.55 -0.27 -7.66
CA ASN A 68 -26.00 -0.46 -7.56
C ASN A 68 -26.61 -1.20 -8.76
N ASN A 69 -25.86 -2.16 -9.29
CA ASN A 69 -26.23 -2.95 -10.50
C ASN A 69 -26.51 -4.43 -10.19
N GLY A 70 -26.65 -4.81 -8.91
CA GLY A 70 -27.02 -6.14 -8.48
C GLY A 70 -25.88 -7.15 -8.36
N VAL A 71 -24.64 -6.78 -8.68
CA VAL A 71 -23.48 -7.67 -8.57
C VAL A 71 -23.23 -8.07 -7.12
N SER A 72 -23.36 -7.14 -6.16
CA SER A 72 -23.24 -7.43 -4.73
C SER A 72 -24.24 -8.47 -4.24
N GLU A 73 -25.46 -8.50 -4.82
CA GLU A 73 -26.47 -9.48 -4.47
C GLU A 73 -26.12 -10.89 -4.96
N ILE A 74 -25.52 -11.00 -6.14
CA ILE A 74 -25.01 -12.27 -6.69
C ILE A 74 -23.86 -12.77 -5.81
N ILE A 75 -22.92 -11.90 -5.50
CA ILE A 75 -21.79 -12.22 -4.62
C ILE A 75 -22.25 -12.61 -3.22
N CYS A 76 -23.26 -11.95 -2.67
CA CYS A 76 -23.84 -12.32 -1.38
C CYS A 76 -24.33 -13.79 -1.36
N LYS A 77 -24.96 -14.27 -2.44
CA LYS A 77 -25.37 -15.66 -2.56
C LYS A 77 -24.15 -16.61 -2.62
N ARG A 78 -23.13 -16.27 -3.42
CA ARG A 78 -21.90 -17.04 -3.54
C ARG A 78 -21.15 -17.10 -2.20
N ALA A 79 -21.01 -15.99 -1.50
CA ALA A 79 -20.38 -15.92 -0.18
C ALA A 79 -21.10 -16.81 0.86
N LYS A 80 -22.44 -16.88 0.84
CA LYS A 80 -23.22 -17.82 1.68
C LYS A 80 -22.91 -19.27 1.38
N ASN A 81 -22.74 -19.64 0.09
CA ASN A 81 -22.33 -20.99 -0.29
C ASN A 81 -20.92 -21.34 0.25
N LEU A 82 -20.04 -20.34 0.38
CA LEU A 82 -18.73 -20.45 1.03
C LEU A 82 -18.79 -20.37 2.57
N LYS A 83 -20.00 -20.43 3.17
CA LYS A 83 -20.26 -20.47 4.60
C LYS A 83 -19.97 -19.15 5.37
N TYR A 84 -19.90 -18.02 4.67
CA TYR A 84 -19.95 -16.71 5.34
C TYR A 84 -21.37 -16.44 5.86
N ILE A 85 -21.48 -15.97 7.11
CA ILE A 85 -22.79 -15.87 7.78
C ILE A 85 -23.26 -14.43 8.01
N ASN A 86 -22.32 -13.47 8.16
CA ASN A 86 -22.63 -12.07 8.47
C ASN A 86 -22.39 -11.18 7.25
N ILE A 87 -23.26 -11.24 6.24
CA ILE A 87 -23.09 -10.53 4.98
C ILE A 87 -24.13 -9.43 4.86
N PHE A 88 -23.63 -8.24 4.56
CA PHE A 88 -24.41 -7.03 4.31
C PHE A 88 -24.11 -6.48 2.92
N ILE A 89 -25.02 -5.73 2.35
CA ILE A 89 -24.86 -5.04 1.07
C ILE A 89 -25.02 -3.54 1.34
N LEU A 90 -24.05 -2.75 0.90
CA LEU A 90 -24.12 -1.30 1.00
C LEU A 90 -25.28 -0.79 0.14
N LYS A 91 -26.24 -0.13 0.76
CA LYS A 91 -27.41 0.41 0.08
C LYS A 91 -26.97 1.45 -0.96
N ASN A 92 -27.49 1.31 -2.17
CA ASN A 92 -27.12 2.11 -3.35
C ASN A 92 -25.62 2.05 -3.72
N GLY A 93 -24.89 1.03 -3.29
CA GLY A 93 -23.50 0.79 -3.67
C GLY A 93 -22.58 1.99 -3.41
N VAL A 94 -21.62 2.21 -4.30
CA VAL A 94 -20.67 3.32 -4.20
C VAL A 94 -21.34 4.70 -4.23
N ASP A 95 -22.46 4.83 -4.95
CA ASP A 95 -23.21 6.09 -4.98
C ASP A 95 -23.88 6.38 -3.62
N GLY A 96 -24.32 5.36 -2.89
CA GLY A 96 -24.83 5.51 -1.53
C GLY A 96 -23.78 6.07 -0.57
N TRP A 97 -22.50 5.65 -0.73
CA TRP A 97 -21.38 6.22 0.01
C TRP A 97 -21.15 7.68 -0.33
N LYS A 98 -21.08 8.01 -1.62
CA LYS A 98 -20.90 9.38 -2.13
C LYS A 98 -22.04 10.32 -1.73
N ASN A 99 -23.29 9.86 -1.86
CA ASN A 99 -24.48 10.65 -1.49
C ASN A 99 -24.56 10.93 0.02
N SER A 100 -23.91 10.09 0.83
CA SER A 100 -23.71 10.33 2.27
C SER A 100 -22.61 11.34 2.57
N LYS A 101 -22.04 12.01 1.55
CA LYS A 101 -20.95 12.99 1.61
C LYS A 101 -19.64 12.38 2.14
N PHE A 102 -19.45 11.09 2.00
CA PHE A 102 -18.19 10.44 2.30
C PHE A 102 -17.25 10.45 1.09
N HIS A 103 -15.98 10.68 1.35
CA HIS A 103 -14.96 10.78 0.31
C HIS A 103 -14.68 9.42 -0.35
N LEU A 104 -14.43 9.45 -1.67
CA LEU A 104 -13.86 8.34 -2.44
C LEU A 104 -12.42 8.66 -2.78
N PHE A 105 -11.56 7.67 -2.67
CA PHE A 105 -10.13 7.77 -2.93
C PHE A 105 -9.81 7.03 -4.22
N ASP A 106 -8.99 7.64 -5.06
CA ASP A 106 -8.50 7.05 -6.30
C ASP A 106 -7.12 6.37 -6.11
N GLY A 107 -6.81 5.45 -6.98
CA GLY A 107 -5.57 4.68 -6.97
C GLY A 107 -5.66 3.35 -6.22
N ILE A 108 -4.50 2.74 -5.99
CA ILE A 108 -4.35 1.46 -5.28
C ILE A 108 -3.49 1.63 -4.04
N ASN A 109 -3.69 0.75 -3.04
CA ASN A 109 -2.92 0.78 -1.78
C ASN A 109 -3.00 2.12 -1.03
N VAL A 110 -4.13 2.81 -1.11
CA VAL A 110 -4.33 4.15 -0.54
C VAL A 110 -4.01 4.22 0.96
N PRO A 111 -4.42 3.26 1.82
CA PRO A 111 -4.06 3.29 3.24
C PRO A 111 -2.54 3.25 3.48
N SER A 112 -1.80 2.43 2.74
CA SER A 112 -0.32 2.37 2.86
C SER A 112 0.34 3.67 2.43
N LYS A 113 -0.13 4.28 1.34
CA LYS A 113 0.37 5.57 0.85
C LYS A 113 0.12 6.66 1.89
N SER A 114 -1.10 6.76 2.40
CA SER A 114 -1.45 7.74 3.43
C SER A 114 -0.64 7.55 4.71
N PHE A 115 -0.36 6.30 5.09
CA PHE A 115 0.52 6.00 6.22
C PHE A 115 1.95 6.49 5.97
N GLY A 116 2.50 6.28 4.78
CA GLY A 116 3.83 6.79 4.42
C GLY A 116 3.93 8.31 4.51
N GLU A 117 2.93 9.03 3.97
CA GLU A 117 2.85 10.49 4.08
C GLU A 117 2.74 10.97 5.54
N LEU A 118 1.96 10.24 6.37
CA LEU A 118 1.85 10.55 7.80
C LEU A 118 3.18 10.35 8.52
N VAL A 119 3.91 9.26 8.23
CA VAL A 119 5.24 8.98 8.79
C VAL A 119 6.21 10.10 8.44
N GLU A 120 6.32 10.44 7.15
CA GLU A 120 7.22 11.50 6.69
C GLU A 120 6.93 12.83 7.38
N LYS A 121 5.65 13.24 7.42
CA LYS A 121 5.23 14.49 8.05
C LYS A 121 5.49 14.51 9.56
N LYS A 122 5.21 13.38 10.24
CA LYS A 122 5.35 13.30 11.70
C LYS A 122 6.80 13.30 12.17
N PHE A 123 7.68 12.63 11.44
CA PHE A 123 9.07 12.41 11.83
C PHE A 123 10.07 13.26 11.04
N ASN A 124 9.62 14.05 10.04
CA ASN A 124 10.49 14.76 9.12
C ASN A 124 11.56 13.84 8.52
N THR A 125 11.16 12.66 8.06
CA THR A 125 12.06 11.65 7.52
C THR A 125 12.94 12.27 6.42
N PRO A 126 14.28 12.26 6.56
CA PRO A 126 15.16 12.86 5.58
C PRO A 126 15.00 12.25 4.20
N SER A 127 15.04 13.05 3.16
CA SER A 127 14.93 12.61 1.78
C SER A 127 16.06 13.16 0.89
N ILE A 128 16.24 12.54 -0.26
CA ILE A 128 17.20 12.93 -1.29
C ILE A 128 16.59 12.74 -2.67
N THR A 129 16.81 13.67 -3.57
CA THR A 129 16.33 13.58 -4.96
C THR A 129 17.19 12.63 -5.80
N ALA A 130 16.66 12.14 -6.92
CA ALA A 130 17.41 11.31 -7.88
C ALA A 130 18.67 12.03 -8.39
N SER A 131 18.57 13.33 -8.69
CA SER A 131 19.70 14.13 -9.15
C SER A 131 20.82 14.27 -8.12
N GLN A 132 20.44 14.48 -6.84
CA GLN A 132 21.42 14.54 -5.74
C GLN A 132 22.10 13.19 -5.51
N LEU A 133 21.33 12.09 -5.57
CA LEU A 133 21.89 10.75 -5.46
C LEU A 133 22.87 10.45 -6.61
N PHE A 134 22.49 10.76 -7.85
CA PHE A 134 23.35 10.60 -9.01
C PHE A 134 24.66 11.39 -8.88
N GLN A 135 24.61 12.62 -8.38
CA GLN A 135 25.80 13.42 -8.12
C GLN A 135 26.70 12.75 -7.08
N LYS A 136 26.15 12.22 -5.98
CA LYS A 136 26.92 11.47 -4.97
C LYS A 136 27.60 10.24 -5.56
N GLN A 137 26.94 9.51 -6.48
CA GLN A 137 27.55 8.37 -7.18
C GLN A 137 28.71 8.82 -8.07
N LYS A 138 28.56 9.92 -8.83
CA LYS A 138 29.64 10.49 -9.64
C LYS A 138 30.87 10.91 -8.82
N GLU A 139 30.63 11.49 -7.66
CA GLU A 139 31.68 11.91 -6.72
C GLU A 139 32.31 10.74 -5.96
N LYS A 140 31.84 9.51 -6.19
CA LYS A 140 32.28 8.28 -5.48
C LYS A 140 32.22 8.43 -3.95
N ARG A 141 31.14 9.08 -3.46
CA ARG A 141 30.88 9.21 -2.02
C ARG A 141 30.66 7.83 -1.40
N ASP A 142 30.98 7.69 -0.12
CA ASP A 142 30.67 6.48 0.65
C ASP A 142 29.15 6.39 0.91
N ILE A 143 28.43 5.78 -0.03
CA ILE A 143 26.99 5.60 -0.02
C ILE A 143 26.63 4.15 -0.26
N ILE A 144 25.50 3.73 0.28
CA ILE A 144 24.83 2.48 -0.09
C ILE A 144 23.37 2.77 -0.45
N ILE A 145 22.91 2.19 -1.56
CA ILE A 145 21.52 2.27 -2.01
C ILE A 145 20.87 0.93 -1.74
N LEU A 146 19.88 0.90 -0.83
CA LEU A 146 19.13 -0.30 -0.50
C LEU A 146 17.75 -0.23 -1.16
N ASP A 147 17.46 -1.17 -2.02
CA ASP A 147 16.15 -1.28 -2.65
C ASP A 147 15.21 -2.11 -1.79
N GLY A 148 14.25 -1.44 -1.15
CA GLY A 148 13.27 -2.02 -0.23
C GLY A 148 12.12 -2.78 -0.89
N ARG A 149 12.17 -2.99 -2.21
CA ARG A 149 11.18 -3.74 -2.97
C ARG A 149 11.42 -5.25 -2.87
N THR A 150 10.53 -6.03 -3.46
CA THR A 150 10.74 -7.47 -3.62
C THR A 150 11.85 -7.75 -4.63
N PHE A 151 12.45 -8.93 -4.55
CA PHE A 151 13.48 -9.37 -5.50
C PHE A 151 12.99 -9.34 -6.96
N ASP A 152 11.75 -9.75 -7.21
CA ASP A 152 11.16 -9.72 -8.56
C ASP A 152 11.00 -8.29 -9.12
N GLU A 153 10.65 -7.33 -8.27
CA GLU A 153 10.58 -5.91 -8.68
C GLU A 153 11.97 -5.34 -8.96
N TYR A 154 12.95 -5.70 -8.14
CA TYR A 154 14.36 -5.30 -8.28
C TYR A 154 14.96 -5.82 -9.58
N ASN A 155 14.75 -7.10 -9.90
CA ASN A 155 15.29 -7.73 -11.11
C ASN A 155 14.68 -7.21 -12.42
N LYS A 156 13.48 -6.63 -12.37
CA LYS A 156 12.88 -6.02 -13.57
C LYS A 156 13.53 -4.71 -13.96
N MET A 157 13.92 -3.93 -13.00
CA MET A 157 14.63 -2.66 -13.16
C MET A 157 15.16 -2.21 -11.81
N SER A 158 16.36 -1.69 -11.75
CA SER A 158 16.97 -1.19 -10.51
C SER A 158 17.83 0.05 -10.75
N ILE A 159 18.13 0.78 -9.70
CA ILE A 159 19.07 1.90 -9.76
C ILE A 159 20.48 1.32 -9.79
N PRO A 160 21.36 1.75 -10.71
CA PRO A 160 22.72 1.26 -10.79
C PRO A 160 23.47 1.31 -9.45
N GLY A 161 24.08 0.18 -9.08
CA GLY A 161 24.81 0.05 -7.83
C GLY A 161 23.94 -0.11 -6.57
N SER A 162 22.62 -0.29 -6.73
CA SER A 162 21.75 -0.61 -5.60
C SER A 162 21.81 -2.10 -5.21
N VAL A 163 21.48 -2.39 -3.96
CA VAL A 163 21.41 -3.74 -3.41
C VAL A 163 19.97 -4.06 -3.03
N CYS A 164 19.47 -5.20 -3.48
CA CYS A 164 18.15 -5.67 -3.09
C CYS A 164 18.13 -6.02 -1.59
N CYS A 165 17.30 -5.30 -0.84
CA CYS A 165 17.10 -5.54 0.58
C CYS A 165 15.67 -5.15 0.95
N PRO A 166 14.70 -6.06 0.85
CA PRO A 166 13.30 -5.79 1.20
C PRO A 166 13.18 -5.11 2.56
N ASN A 167 12.28 -4.14 2.70
CA ASN A 167 12.20 -3.29 3.90
C ASN A 167 12.20 -4.06 5.23
N ALA A 168 11.54 -5.22 5.27
CA ALA A 168 11.49 -6.03 6.48
C ALA A 168 12.85 -6.65 6.85
N GLU A 169 13.77 -6.77 5.89
CA GLU A 169 15.10 -7.35 6.09
C GLU A 169 16.15 -6.29 6.47
N ILE A 170 15.92 -5.03 6.13
CA ILE A 170 16.91 -3.96 6.28
C ILE A 170 17.49 -3.90 7.70
N PRO A 171 16.71 -3.88 8.80
CA PRO A 171 17.27 -3.78 10.15
C PRO A 171 18.16 -4.97 10.54
N PHE A 172 17.93 -6.14 9.96
CA PHE A 172 18.70 -7.36 10.25
C PHE A 172 20.00 -7.43 9.46
N ARG A 173 20.03 -6.85 8.25
CA ARG A 173 21.15 -6.96 7.31
C ARG A 173 22.05 -5.73 7.28
N ILE A 174 21.60 -4.61 7.82
CA ILE A 174 22.26 -3.32 7.63
C ILE A 174 23.74 -3.33 8.06
N PHE A 175 24.07 -3.96 9.19
CA PHE A 175 25.43 -3.98 9.72
C PHE A 175 26.42 -4.82 8.89
N GLU A 176 25.91 -5.74 8.07
CA GLU A 176 26.72 -6.51 7.11
C GLU A 176 26.92 -5.75 5.80
N LEU A 177 26.01 -4.82 5.48
CA LEU A 177 25.99 -4.09 4.22
C LEU A 177 26.77 -2.77 4.26
N ILE A 178 26.83 -2.10 5.41
CA ILE A 178 27.57 -0.84 5.56
C ILE A 178 29.07 -1.08 5.79
N LYS A 179 29.91 -0.23 5.20
CA LYS A 179 31.36 -0.31 5.34
C LYS A 179 31.90 0.45 6.56
N SER A 180 31.23 1.52 6.94
CA SER A 180 31.66 2.39 8.04
C SER A 180 30.51 3.14 8.65
N SER A 181 30.75 3.78 9.80
CA SER A 181 29.78 4.69 10.44
C SER A 181 29.48 5.96 9.63
N ASN A 182 30.32 6.26 8.62
CA ASN A 182 30.16 7.44 7.75
C ASN A 182 29.41 7.11 6.45
N THR A 183 29.19 5.83 6.13
CA THR A 183 28.43 5.42 4.94
C THR A 183 27.03 6.03 5.01
N GLU A 184 26.64 6.81 4.00
CA GLU A 184 25.27 7.33 3.89
C GLU A 184 24.36 6.24 3.31
N ILE A 185 23.20 6.05 3.89
CA ILE A 185 22.25 5.00 3.52
C ILE A 185 21.08 5.62 2.79
N ILE A 186 20.83 5.19 1.57
CA ILE A 186 19.70 5.65 0.77
C ILE A 186 18.73 4.49 0.57
N ILE A 187 17.49 4.66 1.01
CA ILE A 187 16.43 3.66 0.83
C ILE A 187 15.65 3.99 -0.42
N ASN A 188 15.65 3.09 -1.39
CA ASN A 188 14.89 3.15 -2.63
C ASN A 188 13.64 2.27 -2.58
N CYS A 189 12.65 2.61 -3.40
CA CYS A 189 11.52 1.74 -3.77
C CYS A 189 11.00 2.11 -5.16
N ALA A 190 9.83 1.64 -5.55
CA ALA A 190 9.25 2.00 -6.86
C ALA A 190 8.89 3.48 -6.98
N GLY A 191 8.29 4.05 -5.93
CA GLY A 191 7.80 5.43 -5.90
C GLY A 191 8.23 6.16 -4.63
N ARG A 192 7.43 6.10 -3.54
CA ARG A 192 7.67 6.95 -2.37
C ARG A 192 7.51 6.22 -1.03
N THR A 193 6.39 5.55 -0.83
CA THR A 193 5.94 5.05 0.47
C THR A 193 6.94 4.12 1.16
N ARG A 194 7.45 3.11 0.45
CA ARG A 194 8.37 2.13 1.03
C ARG A 194 9.74 2.74 1.34
N SER A 195 10.22 3.70 0.54
CA SER A 195 11.48 4.40 0.86
C SER A 195 11.36 5.24 2.13
N ILE A 196 10.27 5.95 2.34
CA ILE A 196 10.00 6.70 3.58
C ILE A 196 9.95 5.75 4.78
N ILE A 197 9.13 4.70 4.71
CA ILE A 197 8.95 3.74 5.81
C ILE A 197 10.28 3.03 6.12
N GLY A 198 11.02 2.58 5.12
CA GLY A 198 12.30 1.91 5.31
C GLY A 198 13.36 2.82 5.93
N ALA A 199 13.46 4.06 5.46
CA ALA A 199 14.38 5.05 6.04
C ALA A 199 14.02 5.35 7.51
N GLN A 200 12.74 5.61 7.79
CA GLN A 200 12.31 5.89 9.16
C GLN A 200 12.46 4.67 10.08
N THR A 201 12.29 3.46 9.55
CA THR A 201 12.53 2.22 10.31
C THR A 201 14.00 2.16 10.78
N LEU A 202 14.96 2.43 9.91
CA LEU A 202 16.38 2.45 10.30
C LEU A 202 16.70 3.55 11.31
N ILE A 203 16.13 4.74 11.14
CA ILE A 203 16.29 5.84 12.08
C ILE A 203 15.75 5.43 13.46
N ASN A 204 14.55 4.84 13.50
CA ASN A 204 13.95 4.35 14.75
C ASN A 204 14.71 3.17 15.37
N PHE A 205 15.38 2.36 14.54
CA PHE A 205 16.25 1.29 14.97
C PHE A 205 17.52 1.80 15.67
N GLY A 206 17.83 3.09 15.51
CA GLY A 206 18.93 3.77 16.22
C GLY A 206 20.27 3.69 15.50
N ILE A 207 20.28 3.47 14.17
CA ILE A 207 21.53 3.52 13.40
C ILE A 207 22.12 4.94 13.43
N LYS A 208 23.42 5.04 13.58
CA LYS A 208 24.14 6.34 13.66
C LYS A 208 24.44 6.95 12.29
N ASN A 209 24.36 6.16 11.25
CA ASN A 209 24.59 6.59 9.88
C ASN A 209 23.50 7.57 9.42
N LYS A 210 23.84 8.47 8.49
CA LYS A 210 22.84 9.29 7.82
C LYS A 210 21.96 8.42 6.91
N VAL A 211 20.64 8.52 7.09
CA VAL A 211 19.66 7.74 6.33
C VAL A 211 18.75 8.68 5.55
N TYR A 212 18.48 8.36 4.30
CA TYR A 212 17.62 9.13 3.41
C TYR A 212 16.63 8.23 2.70
N ALA A 213 15.41 8.70 2.52
CA ALA A 213 14.46 8.14 1.59
C ALA A 213 14.71 8.72 0.19
N LEU A 214 14.79 7.90 -0.86
CA LEU A 214 14.86 8.41 -2.23
C LEU A 214 13.47 8.91 -2.66
N GLU A 215 13.40 10.19 -3.00
CA GLU A 215 12.18 10.83 -3.48
C GLU A 215 11.74 10.20 -4.81
N ASN A 216 10.48 9.81 -4.87
CA ASN A 216 9.86 9.17 -6.03
C ASN A 216 10.56 7.88 -6.51
N GLY A 217 11.52 7.35 -5.75
CA GLY A 217 12.15 6.04 -5.96
C GLY A 217 12.69 5.81 -7.38
N THR A 218 12.57 4.57 -7.86
CA THR A 218 12.97 4.17 -9.23
C THR A 218 12.22 4.96 -10.30
N GLN A 219 10.95 5.33 -10.07
CA GLN A 219 10.20 6.18 -10.99
C GLN A 219 10.80 7.58 -11.09
N GLY A 220 11.17 8.20 -9.96
CA GLY A 220 11.83 9.51 -9.95
C GLY A 220 13.20 9.49 -10.63
N TRP A 221 13.95 8.40 -10.48
CA TRP A 221 15.20 8.17 -11.18
C TRP A 221 15.02 8.16 -12.70
N PHE A 222 14.05 7.37 -13.17
CA PHE A 222 13.71 7.29 -14.59
C PHE A 222 13.21 8.65 -15.15
N LEU A 223 12.34 9.36 -14.43
CA LEU A 223 11.84 10.67 -14.83
C LEU A 223 12.92 11.77 -14.84
N ALA A 224 14.01 11.58 -14.12
CA ALA A 224 15.21 12.42 -14.21
C ALA A 224 16.11 12.07 -15.40
N ASN A 225 15.64 11.24 -16.34
CA ASN A 225 16.37 10.74 -17.50
C ASN A 225 17.67 10.01 -17.15
N LEU A 226 17.71 9.33 -15.99
CA LEU A 226 18.83 8.53 -15.56
C LEU A 226 18.61 7.06 -15.93
N LYS A 227 19.67 6.38 -16.35
CA LYS A 227 19.62 4.99 -16.80
C LYS A 227 19.36 4.06 -15.61
N LEU A 228 18.52 3.08 -15.84
CA LEU A 228 18.26 1.94 -14.95
C LEU A 228 19.03 0.70 -15.44
N ASP A 229 19.32 -0.23 -14.52
CA ASP A 229 19.83 -1.57 -14.83
C ASP A 229 18.67 -2.54 -15.01
#